data_305b8d7650611e12aaed6c767878dd5c
#
_entry.id   305b8d7650611e12aaed6c767878dd5c
#
_cell.length_a   1.000
_cell.length_b   1.000
_cell.length_c   1.000
_cell.angle_alpha   90.00
_cell.angle_beta   90.00
_cell.angle_gamma   90.00
#
_symmetry.space_group_name_H-M   'P 1'
#
loop_
_entity.id
_entity.type
_entity.pdbx_description
1 polymer ?
#
loop_
_entity_poly.entity_id
_entity_poly.type
_entity_poly.pdbx_seq_one_letter_code
_entity_poly.pdbx_strand_id
1 'polypeptide(L)'
;MTFFSQTNGLIENTVTVFSFINTIITGVGVGVAYKWLSRRNLERAHDAANDFLDEMTAIPLKALTLEIEVVKTVVAIGRSIDGGIDIDYVGECLTLMNKANTIKLKFFNKYERVNRRNVKIKPSEKYKELEEHLINYTSFLSKIFQTAADGFCRAENTNSLKSVFNELNAHRENISIMAKNLSIACGKNQNITFNEYFSF
;
A
#
# COMPACT_ATOMS: atom_id res chain seq x y z
N MET A 1 -14.83 42.39 68.03
CA MET A 1 -15.31 42.04 66.68
C MET A 1 -14.22 42.09 65.62
N THR A 2 -12.95 42.10 65.89
CA THR A 2 -11.84 42.31 64.94
C THR A 2 -11.10 41.04 64.56
N PHE A 3 -11.27 39.95 65.27
CA PHE A 3 -10.56 38.69 64.97
C PHE A 3 -11.17 37.86 63.79
N PHE A 4 -12.48 37.94 63.54
CA PHE A 4 -13.16 37.24 62.50
C PHE A 4 -12.97 37.83 61.06
N SER A 5 -12.65 39.13 61.02
CA SER A 5 -12.42 39.77 59.70
C SER A 5 -11.03 39.49 59.11
N GLN A 6 -10.02 39.27 59.96
CA GLN A 6 -8.67 38.93 59.52
C GLN A 6 -8.52 37.47 59.01
N THR A 7 -9.29 36.54 59.60
CA THR A 7 -9.26 35.15 59.20
C THR A 7 -9.94 34.91 57.81
N ASN A 8 -11.00 35.66 57.50
CA ASN A 8 -11.64 35.54 56.17
C ASN A 8 -10.74 36.10 55.07
N GLY A 9 -10.01 37.16 55.23
CA GLY A 9 -9.06 37.67 54.25
C GLY A 9 -7.86 36.72 53.98
N LEU A 10 -7.40 36.00 54.99
CA LEU A 10 -6.34 35.00 54.86
C LEU A 10 -6.82 33.78 54.12
N ILE A 11 -8.07 33.33 54.34
CA ILE A 11 -8.66 32.19 53.65
C ILE A 11 -8.93 32.51 52.17
N GLU A 12 -9.48 33.70 51.89
CA GLU A 12 -9.70 34.16 50.51
C GLU A 12 -8.40 34.28 49.72
N ASN A 13 -7.34 34.80 50.29
CA ASN A 13 -6.04 34.90 49.65
C ASN A 13 -5.41 33.52 49.39
N THR A 14 -5.54 32.58 50.34
CA THR A 14 -5.05 31.20 50.12
C THR A 14 -5.82 30.48 49.03
N VAL A 15 -7.15 30.60 48.99
CA VAL A 15 -7.98 30.00 47.91
C VAL A 15 -7.62 30.59 46.55
N THR A 16 -7.38 31.89 46.46
CA THR A 16 -6.98 32.55 45.19
C THR A 16 -5.59 32.09 44.75
N VAL A 17 -4.63 31.95 45.65
CA VAL A 17 -3.29 31.43 45.31
C VAL A 17 -3.35 29.98 44.88
N PHE A 18 -4.10 29.10 45.54
CA PHE A 18 -4.29 27.70 45.12
C PHE A 18 -4.98 27.61 43.77
N SER A 19 -5.99 28.44 43.50
CA SER A 19 -6.67 28.49 42.20
C SER A 19 -5.71 28.92 41.09
N PHE A 20 -4.87 29.92 41.33
CA PHE A 20 -3.86 30.38 40.37
C PHE A 20 -2.80 29.33 40.11
N ILE A 21 -2.29 28.62 41.11
CA ILE A 21 -1.34 27.53 40.98
C ILE A 21 -1.95 26.37 40.18
N ASN A 22 -3.20 25.98 40.47
CA ASN A 22 -3.90 24.95 39.72
C ASN A 22 -4.09 25.34 38.24
N THR A 23 -4.38 26.60 37.96
CA THR A 23 -4.51 27.10 36.57
C THR A 23 -3.17 27.00 35.82
N ILE A 24 -2.06 27.38 36.49
CA ILE A 24 -0.71 27.25 35.89
C ILE A 24 -0.36 25.80 35.66
N ILE A 25 -0.55 24.92 36.65
CA ILE A 25 -0.25 23.48 36.52
C ILE A 25 -1.08 22.85 35.36
N THR A 26 -2.36 23.19 35.28
CA THR A 26 -3.23 22.73 34.20
C THR A 26 -2.76 23.26 32.84
N GLY A 27 -2.43 24.53 32.74
CA GLY A 27 -1.93 25.15 31.51
C GLY A 27 -0.61 24.54 31.02
N VAL A 28 0.33 24.30 31.94
CA VAL A 28 1.60 23.63 31.62
C VAL A 28 1.36 22.16 31.23
N GLY A 29 0.49 21.46 31.98
CA GLY A 29 0.12 20.07 31.64
C GLY A 29 -0.49 19.95 30.28
N VAL A 30 -1.40 20.84 29.90
CA VAL A 30 -2.01 20.87 28.55
C VAL A 30 -0.95 21.17 27.48
N GLY A 31 -0.04 22.13 27.72
CA GLY A 31 1.03 22.46 26.80
C GLY A 31 2.00 21.29 26.56
N VAL A 32 2.39 20.60 27.64
CA VAL A 32 3.25 19.41 27.57
C VAL A 32 2.52 18.27 26.83
N ALA A 33 1.25 18.01 27.14
CA ALA A 33 0.45 16.99 26.47
C ALA A 33 0.27 17.29 24.99
N TYR A 34 0.01 18.54 24.62
CA TYR A 34 -0.09 18.97 23.21
C TYR A 34 1.23 18.76 22.46
N LYS A 35 2.36 19.17 23.03
CA LYS A 35 3.69 18.98 22.43
C LYS A 35 4.03 17.50 22.28
N TRP A 36 3.72 16.68 23.27
CA TRP A 36 3.92 15.24 23.23
C TRP A 36 3.04 14.59 22.16
N LEU A 37 1.76 14.95 22.08
CA LEU A 37 0.83 14.43 21.07
C LEU A 37 1.24 14.82 19.65
N SER A 38 1.66 16.07 19.46
CA SER A 38 2.16 16.58 18.18
C SER A 38 3.40 15.79 17.72
N ARG A 39 4.38 15.58 18.64
CA ARG A 39 5.58 14.80 18.36
C ARG A 39 5.24 13.36 17.98
N ARG A 40 4.36 12.71 18.75
CA ARG A 40 3.92 11.34 18.48
C ARG A 40 3.18 11.21 17.15
N ASN A 41 2.39 12.21 16.77
CA ASN A 41 1.72 12.23 15.47
C ASN A 41 2.72 12.40 14.33
N LEU A 42 3.76 13.21 14.48
CA LEU A 42 4.83 13.38 13.52
C LEU A 42 5.64 12.08 13.34
N GLU A 43 5.99 11.40 14.43
CA GLU A 43 6.66 10.09 14.39
C GLU A 43 5.82 9.06 13.62
N ARG A 44 4.53 8.96 13.92
CA ARG A 44 3.61 8.05 13.17
C ARG A 44 3.45 8.42 11.70
N ALA A 45 3.51 9.70 11.37
CA ALA A 45 3.46 10.17 10.00
C ALA A 45 4.74 9.78 9.24
N HIS A 46 5.89 9.91 9.89
CA HIS A 46 7.19 9.51 9.35
C HIS A 46 7.27 7.99 9.12
N ASP A 47 6.80 7.20 10.09
CA ASP A 47 6.73 5.74 9.96
C ASP A 47 5.84 5.31 8.78
N ALA A 48 4.68 5.95 8.63
CA ALA A 48 3.78 5.65 7.52
C ALA A 48 4.42 5.98 6.15
N ALA A 49 5.17 7.08 6.07
CA ALA A 49 5.88 7.47 4.85
C ALA A 49 7.03 6.50 4.52
N ASN A 50 7.81 6.07 5.53
CA ASN A 50 8.84 5.04 5.36
C ASN A 50 8.24 3.71 4.91
N ASP A 51 7.16 3.24 5.56
CA ASP A 51 6.43 2.03 5.16
C ASP A 51 5.98 2.08 3.68
N PHE A 52 5.61 3.26 3.19
CA PHE A 52 5.21 3.45 1.80
C PHE A 52 6.41 3.40 0.85
N LEU A 53 7.54 4.02 1.21
CA LEU A 53 8.79 3.94 0.44
C LEU A 53 9.29 2.49 0.34
N ASP A 54 9.24 1.74 1.43
CA ASP A 54 9.62 0.32 1.46
C ASP A 54 8.72 -0.50 0.51
N GLU A 55 7.41 -0.21 0.48
CA GLU A 55 6.51 -0.87 -0.45
C GLU A 55 6.86 -0.52 -1.91
N MET A 56 7.15 0.76 -2.22
CA MET A 56 7.55 1.18 -3.57
C MET A 56 8.84 0.50 -4.03
N THR A 57 9.84 0.39 -3.15
CA THR A 57 11.11 -0.28 -3.46
C THR A 57 10.97 -1.79 -3.65
N ALA A 58 9.96 -2.40 -3.02
CA ALA A 58 9.67 -3.83 -3.15
C ALA A 58 8.89 -4.20 -4.43
N ILE A 59 8.25 -3.24 -5.11
CA ILE A 59 7.42 -3.50 -6.31
C ILE A 59 8.18 -4.23 -7.42
N PRO A 60 9.42 -3.85 -7.81
CA PRO A 60 10.14 -4.55 -8.89
C PRO A 60 10.32 -6.04 -8.62
N LEU A 61 10.71 -6.38 -7.38
CA LEU A 61 10.89 -7.78 -6.99
C LEU A 61 9.56 -8.54 -7.00
N LYS A 62 8.47 -7.92 -6.52
CA LYS A 62 7.14 -8.52 -6.55
C LYS A 62 6.64 -8.74 -7.98
N ALA A 63 6.86 -7.78 -8.87
CA ALA A 63 6.50 -7.88 -10.28
C ALA A 63 7.28 -8.99 -10.99
N LEU A 64 8.61 -9.06 -10.78
CA LEU A 64 9.45 -10.12 -11.32
C LEU A 64 9.05 -11.50 -10.80
N THR A 65 8.79 -11.62 -9.50
CA THR A 65 8.33 -12.89 -8.90
C THR A 65 7.00 -13.34 -9.54
N LEU A 66 6.07 -12.40 -9.69
CA LEU A 66 4.77 -12.69 -10.32
C LEU A 66 4.93 -13.09 -11.79
N GLU A 67 5.82 -12.43 -12.56
CA GLU A 67 6.14 -12.79 -13.94
C GLU A 67 6.67 -14.22 -14.05
N ILE A 68 7.61 -14.60 -13.17
CA ILE A 68 8.15 -15.97 -13.12
C ILE A 68 7.05 -16.99 -12.81
N GLU A 69 6.16 -16.68 -11.87
CA GLU A 69 5.02 -17.55 -11.55
C GLU A 69 4.06 -17.68 -12.73
N VAL A 70 3.76 -16.59 -13.44
CA VAL A 70 2.95 -16.61 -14.66
C VAL A 70 3.55 -17.54 -15.69
N VAL A 71 4.85 -17.41 -15.96
CA VAL A 71 5.53 -18.29 -16.95
C VAL A 71 5.46 -19.75 -16.53
N LYS A 72 5.72 -20.05 -15.26
CA LYS A 72 5.63 -21.42 -14.72
C LYS A 72 4.22 -22.01 -14.86
N THR A 73 3.21 -21.25 -14.49
CA THR A 73 1.81 -21.68 -14.56
C THR A 73 1.37 -21.90 -16.00
N VAL A 74 1.69 -20.97 -16.92
CA VAL A 74 1.34 -21.14 -18.35
C VAL A 74 2.01 -22.38 -18.95
N VAL A 75 3.28 -22.62 -18.63
CA VAL A 75 3.99 -23.84 -19.07
C VAL A 75 3.36 -25.10 -18.48
N ALA A 76 2.99 -25.09 -17.20
CA ALA A 76 2.36 -26.22 -16.54
C ALA A 76 0.98 -26.53 -17.14
N ILE A 77 0.16 -25.52 -17.42
CA ILE A 77 -1.13 -25.65 -18.10
C ILE A 77 -0.94 -26.31 -19.49
N GLY A 78 0.01 -25.78 -20.27
CA GLY A 78 0.29 -26.37 -21.62
C GLY A 78 0.65 -27.85 -21.56
N ARG A 79 1.55 -28.23 -20.63
CA ARG A 79 1.93 -29.64 -20.44
C ARG A 79 0.77 -30.53 -20.00
N SER A 80 -0.12 -30.00 -19.15
CA SER A 80 -1.30 -30.74 -18.69
C SER A 80 -2.27 -30.99 -19.83
N ILE A 81 -2.53 -30.03 -20.70
CA ILE A 81 -3.41 -30.16 -21.87
C ILE A 81 -2.87 -31.18 -22.88
N ASP A 82 -1.54 -31.32 -22.98
CA ASP A 82 -0.91 -32.29 -23.85
C ASP A 82 -0.78 -33.70 -23.24
N GLY A 83 -1.48 -33.97 -22.13
CA GLY A 83 -1.54 -35.31 -21.50
C GLY A 83 -0.51 -35.51 -20.39
N GLY A 84 0.00 -34.40 -19.79
CA GLY A 84 0.92 -34.41 -18.67
C GLY A 84 0.22 -34.55 -17.32
N ILE A 85 0.59 -33.65 -16.38
CA ILE A 85 0.09 -33.63 -15.00
C ILE A 85 -1.32 -33.05 -14.97
N ASP A 86 -2.22 -33.61 -14.16
CA ASP A 86 -3.53 -33.01 -13.89
C ASP A 86 -3.38 -31.72 -13.07
N ILE A 87 -3.97 -30.62 -13.56
CA ILE A 87 -3.88 -29.28 -12.94
C ILE A 87 -5.27 -28.64 -12.91
N ASP A 88 -5.56 -27.99 -11.80
CA ASP A 88 -6.72 -27.09 -11.70
C ASP A 88 -6.45 -25.77 -12.45
N TYR A 89 -6.77 -25.73 -13.75
CA TYR A 89 -6.56 -24.55 -14.59
C TYR A 89 -7.23 -23.27 -14.05
N VAL A 90 -8.45 -23.43 -13.54
CA VAL A 90 -9.23 -22.31 -13.00
C VAL A 90 -8.58 -21.79 -11.72
N GLY A 91 -8.26 -22.69 -10.77
CA GLY A 91 -7.62 -22.34 -9.51
C GLY A 91 -6.27 -21.67 -9.70
N GLU A 92 -5.44 -22.15 -10.65
CA GLU A 92 -4.16 -21.52 -10.98
C GLU A 92 -4.33 -20.10 -11.53
N CYS A 93 -5.27 -19.89 -12.46
CA CYS A 93 -5.56 -18.56 -13.00
C CYS A 93 -6.06 -17.61 -11.91
N LEU A 94 -6.99 -18.04 -11.07
CA LEU A 94 -7.51 -17.24 -9.96
C LEU A 94 -6.43 -16.91 -8.93
N THR A 95 -5.49 -17.82 -8.69
CA THR A 95 -4.36 -17.60 -7.80
C THR A 95 -3.47 -16.47 -8.31
N LEU A 96 -3.12 -16.47 -9.60
CA LEU A 96 -2.31 -15.40 -10.21
C LEU A 96 -3.04 -14.06 -10.23
N MET A 97 -4.33 -14.06 -10.55
CA MET A 97 -5.18 -12.88 -10.47
C MET A 97 -5.18 -12.27 -9.06
N ASN A 98 -5.36 -13.10 -8.04
CA ASN A 98 -5.36 -12.66 -6.64
C ASN A 98 -4.00 -12.10 -6.20
N LYS A 99 -2.89 -12.70 -6.66
CA LYS A 99 -1.54 -12.19 -6.40
C LYS A 99 -1.33 -10.81 -7.02
N ALA A 100 -1.75 -10.61 -8.28
CA ALA A 100 -1.68 -9.30 -8.93
C ALA A 100 -2.49 -8.24 -8.18
N ASN A 101 -3.73 -8.56 -7.80
CA ASN A 101 -4.58 -7.67 -7.01
C ASN A 101 -4.00 -7.37 -5.62
N THR A 102 -3.34 -8.34 -4.99
CA THR A 102 -2.69 -8.16 -3.68
C THR A 102 -1.55 -7.14 -3.75
N ILE A 103 -0.73 -7.15 -4.81
CA ILE A 103 0.34 -6.15 -5.00
C ILE A 103 -0.28 -4.75 -5.09
N LYS A 104 -1.30 -4.58 -5.93
CA LYS A 104 -2.03 -3.31 -6.09
C LYS A 104 -2.63 -2.82 -4.78
N LEU A 105 -3.37 -3.68 -4.07
CA LEU A 105 -4.04 -3.33 -2.81
C LEU A 105 -3.04 -2.94 -1.72
N LYS A 106 -1.91 -3.66 -1.60
CA LYS A 106 -0.87 -3.30 -0.61
C LYS A 106 -0.30 -1.92 -0.87
N PHE A 107 0.00 -1.60 -2.12
CA PHE A 107 0.50 -0.28 -2.50
C PHE A 107 -0.50 0.82 -2.14
N PHE A 108 -1.76 0.70 -2.55
CA PHE A 108 -2.78 1.71 -2.26
C PHE A 108 -3.14 1.82 -0.79
N ASN A 109 -3.14 0.72 -0.03
CA ASN A 109 -3.35 0.77 1.41
C ASN A 109 -2.23 1.53 2.14
N LYS A 110 -0.96 1.37 1.70
CA LYS A 110 0.15 2.14 2.27
C LYS A 110 0.07 3.62 1.87
N TYR A 111 -0.26 3.92 0.61
CA TYR A 111 -0.53 5.27 0.13
C TYR A 111 -1.62 5.98 0.95
N GLU A 112 -2.77 5.33 1.13
CA GLU A 112 -3.86 5.88 1.95
C GLU A 112 -3.46 6.10 3.42
N ARG A 113 -2.64 5.21 3.98
CA ARG A 113 -2.13 5.37 5.34
C ARG A 113 -1.30 6.63 5.49
N VAL A 114 -0.48 6.97 4.49
CA VAL A 114 0.27 8.23 4.43
C VAL A 114 -0.69 9.42 4.41
N ASN A 115 -1.68 9.40 3.52
CA ASN A 115 -2.67 10.48 3.39
C ASN A 115 -3.46 10.72 4.68
N ARG A 116 -3.88 9.65 5.39
CA ARG A 116 -4.59 9.75 6.68
C ARG A 116 -3.73 10.36 7.79
N ARG A 117 -2.41 10.44 7.63
CA ARG A 117 -1.47 11.07 8.56
C ARG A 117 -1.15 12.51 8.19
N ASN A 118 -1.90 13.11 7.24
CA ASN A 118 -1.66 14.46 6.71
C ASN A 118 -0.27 14.66 6.08
N VAL A 119 0.39 13.58 5.69
CA VAL A 119 1.61 13.65 4.90
C VAL A 119 1.20 13.80 3.43
N LYS A 120 1.63 14.88 2.81
CA LYS A 120 1.38 15.11 1.39
C LYS A 120 2.48 14.46 0.57
N ILE A 121 2.09 13.56 -0.33
CA ILE A 121 2.99 13.05 -1.36
C ILE A 121 3.08 14.13 -2.44
N LYS A 122 4.29 14.61 -2.70
CA LYS A 122 4.51 15.60 -3.75
C LYS A 122 4.30 14.93 -5.11
N PRO A 123 3.41 15.44 -5.96
CA PRO A 123 3.11 14.83 -7.25
C PRO A 123 4.33 15.02 -8.17
N SER A 124 5.25 14.06 -8.16
CA SER A 124 6.31 14.00 -9.17
C SER A 124 5.79 13.25 -10.40
N GLU A 125 6.22 13.63 -11.59
CA GLU A 125 5.92 12.87 -12.82
C GLU A 125 6.36 11.42 -12.69
N LYS A 126 7.51 11.17 -12.04
CA LYS A 126 8.04 9.84 -11.79
C LYS A 126 7.11 8.98 -10.92
N TYR A 127 6.48 9.57 -9.89
CA TYR A 127 5.52 8.86 -9.06
C TYR A 127 4.26 8.49 -9.85
N LYS A 128 3.74 9.43 -10.66
CA LYS A 128 2.57 9.18 -11.50
C LYS A 128 2.85 8.09 -12.54
N GLU A 129 4.03 8.11 -13.15
CA GLU A 129 4.48 7.08 -14.09
C GLU A 129 4.52 5.69 -13.40
N LEU A 130 5.07 5.62 -12.18
CA LEU A 130 5.08 4.38 -11.40
C LEU A 130 3.67 3.87 -11.09
N GLU A 131 2.80 4.76 -10.59
CA GLU A 131 1.42 4.43 -10.25
C GLU A 131 0.65 3.92 -11.48
N GLU A 132 0.78 4.60 -12.62
CA GLU A 132 0.15 4.21 -13.88
C GLU A 132 0.64 2.83 -14.36
N HIS A 133 1.95 2.60 -14.37
CA HIS A 133 2.50 1.29 -14.75
C HIS A 133 2.07 0.17 -13.81
N LEU A 134 1.99 0.44 -12.49
CA LEU A 134 1.51 -0.54 -11.53
C LEU A 134 0.03 -0.90 -11.75
N ILE A 135 -0.81 0.12 -11.95
CA ILE A 135 -2.24 -0.09 -12.22
C ILE A 135 -2.41 -0.87 -13.53
N ASN A 136 -1.73 -0.44 -14.58
CA ASN A 136 -1.84 -1.07 -15.90
C ASN A 136 -1.39 -2.53 -15.85
N TYR A 137 -0.23 -2.82 -15.26
CA TYR A 137 0.31 -4.17 -15.13
C TYR A 137 -0.63 -5.09 -14.34
N THR A 138 -1.03 -4.67 -13.14
CA THR A 138 -1.87 -5.52 -12.27
C THR A 138 -3.28 -5.70 -12.80
N SER A 139 -3.86 -4.67 -13.42
CA SER A 139 -5.20 -4.74 -14.02
C SER A 139 -5.20 -5.60 -15.30
N PHE A 140 -4.14 -5.52 -16.09
CA PHE A 140 -3.95 -6.37 -17.27
C PHE A 140 -3.87 -7.85 -16.87
N LEU A 141 -3.01 -8.19 -15.90
CA LEU A 141 -2.92 -9.54 -15.36
C LEU A 141 -4.27 -10.05 -14.84
N SER A 142 -4.94 -9.24 -14.02
CA SER A 142 -6.24 -9.62 -13.46
C SER A 142 -7.27 -9.91 -14.53
N LYS A 143 -7.32 -9.08 -15.58
CA LYS A 143 -8.24 -9.27 -16.71
C LYS A 143 -7.94 -10.54 -17.49
N ILE A 144 -6.68 -10.77 -17.84
CA ILE A 144 -6.28 -11.94 -18.63
C ILE A 144 -6.58 -13.24 -17.87
N PHE A 145 -6.17 -13.30 -16.60
CA PHE A 145 -6.38 -14.52 -15.81
C PHE A 145 -7.83 -14.76 -15.46
N GLN A 146 -8.64 -13.71 -15.27
CA GLN A 146 -10.09 -13.86 -15.14
C GLN A 146 -10.69 -14.42 -16.42
N THR A 147 -10.33 -13.86 -17.58
CA THR A 147 -10.83 -14.34 -18.88
C THR A 147 -10.42 -15.79 -19.13
N ALA A 148 -9.16 -16.15 -18.81
CA ALA A 148 -8.68 -17.53 -18.94
C ALA A 148 -9.42 -18.49 -17.98
N ALA A 149 -9.62 -18.11 -16.71
CA ALA A 149 -10.39 -18.91 -15.75
C ALA A 149 -11.82 -19.18 -16.26
N ASP A 150 -12.51 -18.13 -16.73
CA ASP A 150 -13.86 -18.23 -17.30
C ASP A 150 -13.87 -19.11 -18.57
N GLY A 151 -12.83 -19.03 -19.40
CA GLY A 151 -12.64 -19.85 -20.59
C GLY A 151 -12.43 -21.33 -20.22
N PHE A 152 -11.54 -21.63 -19.29
CA PHE A 152 -11.29 -22.99 -18.81
C PHE A 152 -12.51 -23.60 -18.12
N CYS A 153 -13.27 -22.82 -17.37
CA CYS A 153 -14.52 -23.27 -16.75
C CYS A 153 -15.58 -23.71 -17.78
N ARG A 154 -15.60 -23.10 -18.97
CA ARG A 154 -16.55 -23.39 -20.05
C ARG A 154 -16.04 -24.42 -21.07
N ALA A 155 -14.78 -24.80 -20.97
CA ALA A 155 -14.17 -25.70 -21.92
C ALA A 155 -14.70 -27.16 -21.76
N GLU A 156 -15.35 -27.68 -22.79
CA GLU A 156 -16.00 -29.01 -22.78
C GLU A 156 -15.09 -30.12 -23.32
N ASN A 157 -14.01 -29.77 -24.02
CA ASN A 157 -13.13 -30.72 -24.66
C ASN A 157 -11.69 -30.18 -24.82
N THR A 158 -10.76 -31.06 -25.19
CA THR A 158 -9.34 -30.71 -25.33
C THR A 158 -9.09 -29.58 -26.34
N ASN A 159 -9.89 -29.46 -27.41
CA ASN A 159 -9.71 -28.40 -28.40
C ASN A 159 -10.09 -27.03 -27.84
N SER A 160 -11.17 -26.96 -27.06
CA SER A 160 -11.55 -25.72 -26.37
C SER A 160 -10.54 -25.33 -25.28
N LEU A 161 -9.98 -26.30 -24.55
CA LEU A 161 -8.87 -26.04 -23.60
C LEU A 161 -7.64 -25.47 -24.30
N LYS A 162 -7.24 -26.08 -25.47
CA LYS A 162 -6.12 -25.59 -26.29
C LYS A 162 -6.37 -24.17 -26.81
N SER A 163 -7.59 -23.82 -27.17
CA SER A 163 -7.94 -22.47 -27.63
C SER A 163 -7.72 -21.45 -26.54
N VAL A 164 -8.24 -21.69 -25.32
CA VAL A 164 -8.05 -20.79 -24.16
C VAL A 164 -6.56 -20.68 -23.79
N PHE A 165 -5.84 -21.78 -23.81
CA PHE A 165 -4.40 -21.79 -23.54
C PHE A 165 -3.63 -20.96 -24.57
N ASN A 166 -3.92 -21.08 -25.87
CA ASN A 166 -3.25 -20.33 -26.92
C ASN A 166 -3.49 -18.80 -26.74
N GLU A 167 -4.71 -18.41 -26.41
CA GLU A 167 -5.05 -17.02 -26.11
C GLU A 167 -4.26 -16.50 -24.90
N LEU A 168 -4.25 -17.26 -23.80
CA LEU A 168 -3.47 -16.92 -22.61
C LEU A 168 -1.97 -16.80 -22.92
N ASN A 169 -1.42 -17.78 -23.67
CA ASN A 169 0.00 -17.81 -24.02
C ASN A 169 0.40 -16.64 -24.95
N ALA A 170 -0.50 -16.17 -25.81
CA ALA A 170 -0.26 -15.02 -26.68
C ALA A 170 0.01 -13.72 -25.89
N HIS A 171 -0.45 -13.63 -24.63
CA HIS A 171 -0.23 -12.47 -23.78
C HIS A 171 1.13 -12.45 -23.05
N ARG A 172 1.92 -13.53 -23.11
CA ARG A 172 3.18 -13.66 -22.34
C ARG A 172 4.18 -12.53 -22.63
N GLU A 173 4.36 -12.18 -23.90
CA GLU A 173 5.27 -11.11 -24.29
C GLU A 173 4.83 -9.75 -23.72
N ASN A 174 3.53 -9.45 -23.82
CA ASN A 174 2.98 -8.22 -23.25
C ASN A 174 3.15 -8.15 -21.73
N ILE A 175 2.96 -9.27 -21.03
CA ILE A 175 3.18 -9.36 -19.58
C ILE A 175 4.63 -9.01 -19.23
N SER A 176 5.59 -9.58 -19.96
CA SER A 176 7.02 -9.31 -19.74
C SER A 176 7.39 -7.86 -20.04
N ILE A 177 6.88 -7.28 -21.13
CA ILE A 177 7.08 -5.86 -21.46
C ILE A 177 6.53 -4.95 -20.35
N MET A 178 5.32 -5.21 -19.86
CA MET A 178 4.70 -4.42 -18.80
C MET A 178 5.44 -4.54 -17.47
N ALA A 179 5.89 -5.75 -17.09
CA ALA A 179 6.72 -5.97 -15.91
C ALA A 179 8.04 -5.19 -16.00
N LYS A 180 8.69 -5.20 -17.17
CA LYS A 180 9.91 -4.43 -17.43
C LYS A 180 9.67 -2.93 -17.32
N ASN A 181 8.60 -2.40 -17.91
CA ASN A 181 8.26 -0.98 -17.83
C ASN A 181 8.00 -0.54 -16.39
N LEU A 182 7.28 -1.35 -15.60
CA LEU A 182 7.09 -1.12 -14.18
C LEU A 182 8.42 -1.12 -13.42
N SER A 183 9.32 -2.04 -13.70
CA SER A 183 10.65 -2.09 -13.08
C SER A 183 11.49 -0.84 -13.41
N ILE A 184 11.44 -0.34 -14.65
CA ILE A 184 12.11 0.89 -15.06
C ILE A 184 11.53 2.11 -14.32
N ALA A 185 10.21 2.21 -14.24
CA ALA A 185 9.54 3.30 -13.51
C ALA A 185 9.89 3.28 -12.01
N CYS A 186 9.99 2.09 -11.40
CA CYS A 186 10.49 1.94 -10.03
C CYS A 186 11.94 2.41 -9.90
N GLY A 187 12.82 2.04 -10.82
CA GLY A 187 14.23 2.45 -10.82
C GLY A 187 14.40 3.97 -10.85
N LYS A 188 13.57 4.68 -11.61
CA LYS A 188 13.56 6.17 -11.64
C LYS A 188 13.21 6.78 -10.27
N ASN A 189 12.51 6.04 -9.42
CA ASN A 189 12.05 6.48 -8.11
C ASN A 189 13.01 6.10 -6.96
N GLN A 190 13.93 5.16 -7.14
CA GLN A 190 14.85 4.69 -6.09
C GLN A 190 15.86 5.75 -5.62
N ASN A 191 16.17 6.75 -6.45
CA ASN A 191 17.15 7.81 -6.16
C ASN A 191 16.51 9.09 -5.60
N ILE A 192 15.20 9.07 -5.30
CA ILE A 192 14.50 10.24 -4.77
C ILE A 192 14.60 10.20 -3.25
N THR A 193 15.03 11.32 -2.65
CA THR A 193 15.13 11.42 -1.19
C THR A 193 13.75 11.55 -0.54
N PHE A 194 13.66 11.18 0.74
CA PHE A 194 12.44 11.29 1.53
C PHE A 194 11.78 12.68 1.42
N ASN A 195 12.58 13.75 1.55
CA ASN A 195 12.10 15.13 1.51
C ASN A 195 11.63 15.59 0.12
N GLU A 196 12.05 14.90 -0.94
CA GLU A 196 11.54 15.14 -2.30
C GLU A 196 10.17 14.52 -2.50
N TYR A 197 9.87 13.41 -1.82
CA TYR A 197 8.58 12.74 -1.90
C TYR A 197 7.52 13.34 -0.98
N PHE A 198 7.89 13.73 0.24
CA PHE A 198 6.92 14.06 1.28
C PHE A 198 7.04 15.50 1.75
N SER A 199 5.90 16.06 2.16
CA SER A 199 5.80 17.26 2.98
C SER A 199 4.83 17.02 4.13
N PHE A 200 5.20 17.50 5.31
CA PHE A 200 4.42 17.43 6.54
C PHE A 200 3.69 18.74 6.79
#